data_398de1925f3558b62fe5fa49a3c5a85a
#
_entry.id   398de1925f3558b62fe5fa49a3c5a85a
#
_cell.length_a   1.000
_cell.length_b   1.000
_cell.length_c   1.000
_cell.angle_alpha   90.00
_cell.angle_beta   90.00
_cell.angle_gamma   90.00
#
_symmetry.space_group_name_H-M   'P 1'
#
loop_
_entity.id
_entity.type
_entity.pdbx_description
1 polymer ?
#
loop_
_entity_poly.entity_id
_entity_poly.type
_entity_poly.pdbx_seq_one_letter_code
_entity_poly.pdbx_strand_id
1 'polypeptide(L)'
;MKISLTFLVVCLALGLVAQTVSEADHHARVVQRGESHAGMGFSQTTTTHRFILTSNGGIVQVTANDPKDTEQIETIQMHMKHIAEMFSEGNFSIPHFVHDQTPPGVPTMRELKDAIRYSAEPLSNGGRIKIETSSPEGISAVHDFLRFQIKDHETGDPTTVQN
;
A
#
# COMPACT_ATOMS: atom_id res chain seq x y z
N MET A 1 -59.00 0.75 49.34
CA MET A 1 -58.22 1.72 48.62
C MET A 1 -56.92 0.99 48.18
N LYS A 2 -56.85 0.56 46.87
CA LYS A 2 -55.73 -0.22 46.32
C LYS A 2 -54.84 0.74 45.52
N ILE A 3 -53.60 0.98 45.97
CA ILE A 3 -52.63 1.81 45.29
C ILE A 3 -51.81 0.87 44.39
N SER A 4 -51.99 1.05 43.06
CA SER A 4 -51.25 0.29 42.05
C SER A 4 -49.94 1.06 41.73
N LEU A 5 -48.81 0.44 42.09
CA LEU A 5 -47.50 1.01 41.82
C LEU A 5 -46.98 0.51 40.46
N THR A 6 -47.05 1.38 39.46
CA THR A 6 -46.55 1.09 38.10
C THR A 6 -45.05 1.35 38.05
N PHE A 7 -44.24 0.27 37.92
CA PHE A 7 -42.81 0.37 37.70
C PHE A 7 -42.53 0.72 36.23
N LEU A 8 -42.01 1.92 35.98
CA LEU A 8 -41.52 2.35 34.66
C LEU A 8 -40.07 1.84 34.49
N VAL A 9 -39.90 0.78 33.69
CA VAL A 9 -38.56 0.30 33.31
C VAL A 9 -38.06 1.17 32.18
N VAL A 10 -37.12 2.07 32.47
CA VAL A 10 -36.37 2.84 31.42
C VAL A 10 -35.21 1.98 30.95
N CYS A 11 -35.38 1.32 29.79
CA CYS A 11 -34.28 0.68 29.10
C CYS A 11 -33.37 1.74 28.48
N LEU A 12 -32.24 2.05 29.12
CA LEU A 12 -31.16 2.79 28.51
C LEU A 12 -30.49 1.89 27.45
N ALA A 13 -30.84 2.08 26.19
CA ALA A 13 -30.11 1.51 25.07
C ALA A 13 -28.79 2.31 24.92
N LEU A 14 -27.71 1.78 25.49
CA LEU A 14 -26.35 2.22 25.17
C LEU A 14 -26.06 1.79 23.72
N GLY A 15 -26.32 2.71 22.77
CA GLY A 15 -25.89 2.57 21.40
C GLY A 15 -24.37 2.58 21.35
N LEU A 16 -23.75 1.43 21.10
CA LEU A 16 -22.34 1.32 20.75
C LEU A 16 -22.17 1.99 19.39
N VAL A 17 -21.79 3.27 19.38
CA VAL A 17 -21.37 3.96 18.15
C VAL A 17 -19.99 3.38 17.80
N ALA A 18 -19.95 2.36 16.98
CA ALA A 18 -18.73 1.96 16.31
C ALA A 18 -18.31 3.14 15.44
N GLN A 19 -17.24 3.85 15.84
CA GLN A 19 -16.63 4.89 15.03
C GLN A 19 -16.00 4.20 13.81
N THR A 20 -16.71 4.18 12.70
CA THR A 20 -16.12 3.82 11.42
C THR A 20 -15.16 4.95 11.06
N VAL A 21 -13.87 4.61 11.04
CA VAL A 21 -12.84 5.53 10.53
C VAL A 21 -13.23 5.89 9.10
N SER A 22 -13.29 7.19 8.78
CA SER A 22 -13.64 7.61 7.42
C SER A 22 -12.52 7.20 6.44
N GLU A 23 -12.85 6.96 5.18
CA GLU A 23 -11.84 6.68 4.13
C GLU A 23 -10.78 7.79 4.06
N ALA A 24 -11.19 9.06 4.21
CA ALA A 24 -10.29 10.20 4.26
C ALA A 24 -9.31 10.14 5.44
N ASP A 25 -9.76 9.73 6.64
CA ASP A 25 -8.88 9.56 7.81
C ASP A 25 -7.92 8.38 7.63
N HIS A 26 -8.34 7.32 6.93
CA HIS A 26 -7.48 6.19 6.60
C HIS A 26 -6.38 6.64 5.63
N HIS A 27 -6.75 7.27 4.53
CA HIS A 27 -5.80 7.77 3.52
C HIS A 27 -4.78 8.75 4.14
N ALA A 28 -5.23 9.69 4.98
CA ALA A 28 -4.33 10.63 5.67
C ALA A 28 -3.28 9.89 6.54
N ARG A 29 -3.64 8.76 7.18
CA ARG A 29 -2.69 7.95 7.95
C ARG A 29 -1.71 7.18 7.05
N VAL A 30 -2.16 6.66 5.91
CA VAL A 30 -1.28 6.02 4.91
C VAL A 30 -0.23 7.01 4.42
N VAL A 31 -0.63 8.23 4.07
CA VAL A 31 0.28 9.32 3.69
C VAL A 31 1.27 9.61 4.80
N GLN A 32 0.80 9.87 6.03
CA GLN A 32 1.65 10.22 7.17
C GLN A 32 2.68 9.13 7.50
N ARG A 33 2.27 7.85 7.49
CA ARG A 33 3.18 6.72 7.73
C ARG A 33 4.17 6.55 6.58
N GLY A 34 3.71 6.71 5.34
CA GLY A 34 4.56 6.65 4.16
C GLY A 34 5.67 7.69 4.19
N GLU A 35 5.38 8.93 4.56
CA GLU A 35 6.36 10.02 4.64
C GLU A 35 7.36 9.86 5.81
N SER A 36 7.06 8.99 6.77
CA SER A 36 7.96 8.75 7.90
C SER A 36 9.25 8.02 7.47
N HIS A 37 10.30 8.16 8.30
CA HIS A 37 11.57 7.44 8.09
C HIS A 37 11.43 5.91 8.11
N ALA A 38 10.41 5.39 8.81
CA ALA A 38 10.09 3.97 8.85
C ALA A 38 9.28 3.50 7.62
N GLY A 39 8.72 4.45 6.86
CA GLY A 39 8.04 4.23 5.59
C GLY A 39 8.95 4.46 4.40
N MET A 40 8.63 5.44 3.57
CA MET A 40 9.38 5.76 2.34
C MET A 40 10.47 6.83 2.55
N GLY A 41 10.30 7.70 3.56
CA GLY A 41 11.24 8.79 3.86
C GLY A 41 11.17 9.98 2.90
N PHE A 42 10.14 10.05 2.05
CA PHE A 42 9.88 11.17 1.14
C PHE A 42 8.39 11.50 1.06
N SER A 43 8.06 12.73 0.67
CA SER A 43 6.68 13.20 0.65
C SER A 43 5.89 12.66 -0.53
N GLN A 44 4.68 12.15 -0.26
CA GLN A 44 3.73 11.74 -1.29
C GLN A 44 3.12 12.94 -2.05
N THR A 45 3.15 14.15 -1.48
CA THR A 45 2.62 15.35 -2.14
C THR A 45 3.57 15.93 -3.18
N THR A 46 4.87 15.65 -3.06
CA THR A 46 5.92 16.07 -4.01
C THR A 46 6.38 14.96 -4.94
N THR A 47 5.76 13.79 -4.84
CA THR A 47 6.02 12.62 -5.69
C THR A 47 4.76 12.10 -6.35
N THR A 48 4.91 11.34 -7.42
CA THR A 48 3.83 10.61 -8.08
C THR A 48 4.11 9.13 -8.00
N HIS A 49 3.17 8.37 -7.41
CA HIS A 49 3.19 6.93 -7.34
C HIS A 49 2.35 6.34 -8.47
N ARG A 50 2.84 5.28 -9.09
CA ARG A 50 2.11 4.50 -10.08
C ARG A 50 2.30 3.00 -9.84
N PHE A 51 1.19 2.28 -9.95
CA PHE A 51 1.14 0.83 -9.80
C PHE A 51 0.56 0.24 -11.10
N ILE A 52 1.38 -0.54 -11.81
CA ILE A 52 1.05 -1.00 -13.16
C ILE A 52 1.03 -2.53 -13.16
N LEU A 53 -0.12 -3.11 -13.48
CA LEU A 53 -0.25 -4.55 -13.66
C LEU A 53 0.26 -4.92 -15.07
N THR A 54 1.15 -5.92 -15.16
CA THR A 54 1.66 -6.45 -16.43
C THR A 54 1.28 -7.91 -16.59
N SER A 55 1.41 -8.46 -17.80
CA SER A 55 1.05 -9.85 -18.07
C SER A 55 1.86 -10.89 -17.28
N ASN A 56 3.04 -10.52 -16.79
CA ASN A 56 3.95 -11.40 -16.03
C ASN A 56 4.24 -10.90 -14.60
N GLY A 57 3.41 -9.99 -14.08
CA GLY A 57 3.57 -9.44 -12.74
C GLY A 57 3.19 -7.96 -12.65
N GLY A 58 4.13 -7.05 -12.38
CA GLY A 58 3.82 -5.63 -12.36
C GLY A 58 4.98 -4.70 -12.05
N ILE A 59 4.65 -3.41 -11.91
CA ILE A 59 5.62 -2.35 -11.68
C ILE A 59 5.11 -1.44 -10.55
N VAL A 60 5.98 -1.12 -9.60
CA VAL A 60 5.83 -0.01 -8.67
C VAL A 60 6.77 1.09 -9.12
N GLN A 61 6.26 2.27 -9.42
CA GLN A 61 7.06 3.41 -9.88
C GLN A 61 6.79 4.62 -9.01
N VAL A 62 7.86 5.34 -8.66
CA VAL A 62 7.77 6.64 -7.97
C VAL A 62 8.65 7.63 -8.72
N THR A 63 8.11 8.82 -8.95
CA THR A 63 8.83 9.92 -9.59
C THR A 63 8.67 11.20 -8.78
N ALA A 64 9.73 12.01 -8.69
CA ALA A 64 9.65 13.37 -8.19
C ALA A 64 8.82 14.23 -9.14
N ASN A 65 7.95 15.09 -8.59
CA ASN A 65 7.14 16.02 -9.39
C ASN A 65 7.98 17.16 -9.97
N ASP A 66 9.04 17.58 -9.25
CA ASP A 66 10.06 18.46 -9.80
C ASP A 66 11.26 17.63 -10.32
N PRO A 67 11.50 17.57 -11.64
CA PRO A 67 12.61 16.81 -12.20
C PRO A 67 13.99 17.41 -11.88
N LYS A 68 14.04 18.56 -11.21
CA LYS A 68 15.29 19.21 -10.76
C LYS A 68 15.59 18.94 -9.29
N ASP A 69 14.68 18.34 -8.55
CA ASP A 69 14.88 17.94 -7.16
C ASP A 69 15.75 16.67 -7.11
N THR A 70 17.05 16.86 -7.25
CA THR A 70 18.03 15.76 -7.31
C THR A 70 18.11 15.00 -6.00
N GLU A 71 17.96 15.66 -4.85
CA GLU A 71 17.97 15.02 -3.53
C GLU A 71 16.80 14.05 -3.37
N GLN A 72 15.60 14.49 -3.76
CA GLN A 72 14.41 13.63 -3.72
C GLN A 72 14.53 12.45 -4.70
N ILE A 73 15.06 12.71 -5.91
CA ILE A 73 15.29 11.66 -6.93
C ILE A 73 16.24 10.58 -6.39
N GLU A 74 17.37 10.98 -5.80
CA GLU A 74 18.33 10.06 -5.19
C GLU A 74 17.69 9.25 -4.04
N THR A 75 16.91 9.91 -3.19
CA THR A 75 16.19 9.26 -2.09
C THR A 75 15.21 8.21 -2.61
N ILE A 76 14.44 8.53 -3.64
CA ILE A 76 13.52 7.58 -4.30
C ILE A 76 14.30 6.38 -4.86
N GLN A 77 15.41 6.60 -5.57
CA GLN A 77 16.20 5.52 -6.17
C GLN A 77 16.78 4.57 -5.11
N MET A 78 17.29 5.11 -4.00
CA MET A 78 17.79 4.33 -2.87
C MET A 78 16.65 3.52 -2.23
N HIS A 79 15.49 4.14 -2.03
CA HIS A 79 14.32 3.47 -1.47
C HIS A 79 13.84 2.32 -2.37
N MET A 80 13.71 2.53 -3.68
CA MET A 80 13.29 1.49 -4.62
C MET A 80 14.23 0.29 -4.60
N LYS A 81 15.55 0.54 -4.53
CA LYS A 81 16.55 -0.52 -4.40
C LYS A 81 16.36 -1.29 -3.11
N HIS A 82 16.24 -0.60 -1.98
CA HIS A 82 16.04 -1.22 -0.68
C HIS A 82 14.76 -2.07 -0.63
N ILE A 83 13.65 -1.57 -1.15
CA ILE A 83 12.38 -2.31 -1.21
C ILE A 83 12.51 -3.56 -2.09
N ALA A 84 13.17 -3.47 -3.24
CA ALA A 84 13.39 -4.65 -4.11
C ALA A 84 14.20 -5.74 -3.39
N GLU A 85 15.24 -5.36 -2.63
CA GLU A 85 16.03 -6.27 -1.80
C GLU A 85 15.16 -6.91 -0.71
N MET A 86 14.41 -6.11 0.05
CA MET A 86 13.50 -6.63 1.10
C MET A 86 12.46 -7.60 0.54
N PHE A 87 11.81 -7.25 -0.56
CA PHE A 87 10.81 -8.11 -1.18
C PHE A 87 11.39 -9.44 -1.68
N SER A 88 12.61 -9.41 -2.21
CA SER A 88 13.32 -10.64 -2.63
C SER A 88 13.60 -11.60 -1.47
N GLU A 89 13.74 -11.07 -0.26
CA GLU A 89 13.88 -11.83 0.99
C GLU A 89 12.52 -12.26 1.59
N GLY A 90 11.40 -11.86 0.98
CA GLY A 90 10.05 -12.07 1.51
C GLY A 90 9.67 -11.12 2.65
N ASN A 91 10.42 -10.02 2.80
CA ASN A 91 10.16 -9.01 3.83
C ASN A 91 9.27 -7.89 3.28
N PHE A 92 8.02 -7.84 3.73
CA PHE A 92 7.02 -6.84 3.39
C PHE A 92 6.64 -5.97 4.60
N SER A 93 7.60 -5.74 5.51
CA SER A 93 7.32 -4.96 6.74
C SER A 93 6.98 -3.50 6.45
N ILE A 94 7.59 -2.89 5.42
CA ILE A 94 7.29 -1.49 5.06
C ILE A 94 5.85 -1.34 4.53
N PRO A 95 5.37 -2.09 3.54
CA PRO A 95 3.95 -2.05 3.18
C PRO A 95 3.01 -2.36 4.35
N HIS A 96 3.36 -3.34 5.21
CA HIS A 96 2.57 -3.63 6.40
C HIS A 96 2.47 -2.42 7.34
N PHE A 97 3.58 -1.74 7.58
CA PHE A 97 3.64 -0.53 8.43
C PHE A 97 2.83 0.62 7.85
N VAL A 98 3.02 0.91 6.55
CA VAL A 98 2.33 2.02 5.88
C VAL A 98 0.82 1.83 5.91
N HIS A 99 0.34 0.63 5.62
CA HIS A 99 -1.09 0.32 5.49
C HIS A 99 -1.76 -0.18 6.79
N ASP A 100 -0.99 -0.39 7.88
CA ASP A 100 -1.46 -0.97 9.16
C ASP A 100 -2.13 -2.35 8.99
N GLN A 101 -1.80 -3.04 7.94
CA GLN A 101 -2.31 -4.38 7.64
C GLN A 101 -1.38 -5.08 6.62
N THR A 102 -1.48 -6.40 6.56
CA THR A 102 -0.81 -7.14 5.50
C THR A 102 -1.58 -6.98 4.18
N PRO A 103 -0.98 -6.35 3.14
CA PRO A 103 -1.67 -6.21 1.86
C PRO A 103 -2.04 -7.57 1.25
N PRO A 104 -3.19 -7.66 0.55
CA PRO A 104 -3.55 -8.85 -0.23
C PRO A 104 -2.40 -9.29 -1.16
N GLY A 105 -2.28 -10.59 -1.41
CA GLY A 105 -1.20 -11.17 -2.21
C GLY A 105 0.13 -11.39 -1.48
N VAL A 106 0.44 -10.59 -0.43
CA VAL A 106 1.72 -10.70 0.29
C VAL A 106 1.97 -12.08 0.88
N PRO A 107 1.01 -12.81 1.47
CA PRO A 107 1.27 -14.17 1.96
C PRO A 107 1.81 -15.08 0.85
N THR A 108 1.15 -15.10 -0.30
CA THR A 108 1.57 -15.91 -1.47
C THR A 108 2.88 -15.42 -2.08
N MET A 109 3.09 -14.08 -2.19
CA MET A 109 4.36 -13.52 -2.66
C MET A 109 5.54 -13.92 -1.76
N ARG A 110 5.30 -14.06 -0.46
CA ARG A 110 6.30 -14.52 0.52
C ARG A 110 6.61 -16.01 0.36
N GLU A 111 5.59 -16.83 0.16
CA GLU A 111 5.74 -18.27 -0.09
C GLU A 111 6.49 -18.55 -1.40
N LEU A 112 6.23 -17.75 -2.42
CA LEU A 112 6.80 -17.86 -3.77
C LEU A 112 8.04 -16.97 -3.98
N LYS A 113 8.70 -16.48 -2.92
CA LYS A 113 9.80 -15.50 -3.03
C LYS A 113 10.90 -15.91 -4.00
N ASP A 114 11.23 -17.19 -4.07
CA ASP A 114 12.27 -17.73 -4.95
C ASP A 114 11.83 -17.88 -6.42
N ALA A 115 10.51 -17.77 -6.69
CA ALA A 115 9.90 -17.80 -8.01
C ALA A 115 9.49 -16.40 -8.52
N ILE A 116 9.61 -15.36 -7.69
CA ILE A 116 9.31 -13.98 -8.04
C ILE A 116 10.60 -13.18 -8.05
N ARG A 117 10.87 -12.49 -9.14
CA ARG A 117 12.03 -11.62 -9.28
C ARG A 117 11.64 -10.17 -9.06
N TYR A 118 12.42 -9.48 -8.25
CA TYR A 118 12.30 -8.04 -7.99
C TYR A 118 13.55 -7.35 -8.50
N SER A 119 13.39 -6.35 -9.36
CA SER A 119 14.52 -5.58 -9.90
C SER A 119 14.23 -4.08 -9.84
N ALA A 120 15.10 -3.35 -9.14
CA ALA A 120 15.04 -1.91 -9.08
C ALA A 120 15.74 -1.31 -10.30
N GLU A 121 15.10 -0.31 -10.92
CA GLU A 121 15.64 0.42 -12.05
C GLU A 121 15.57 1.94 -11.76
N PRO A 122 16.69 2.68 -11.83
CA PRO A 122 16.66 4.12 -11.72
C PRO A 122 16.00 4.74 -12.97
N LEU A 123 15.24 5.81 -12.75
CA LEU A 123 14.67 6.66 -13.79
C LEU A 123 15.32 8.05 -13.70
N SER A 124 15.24 8.85 -14.76
CA SER A 124 15.81 10.20 -14.78
C SER A 124 15.23 11.13 -13.72
N ASN A 125 14.00 10.85 -13.25
CA ASN A 125 13.30 11.64 -12.24
C ASN A 125 12.74 10.78 -11.09
N GLY A 126 13.30 9.61 -10.83
CA GLY A 126 12.84 8.71 -9.76
C GLY A 126 13.35 7.30 -9.90
N GLY A 127 12.50 6.30 -9.56
CA GLY A 127 12.85 4.89 -9.65
C GLY A 127 11.62 4.00 -9.81
N ARG A 128 11.86 2.75 -10.20
CA ARG A 128 10.80 1.74 -10.25
C ARG A 128 11.32 0.38 -9.82
N ILE A 129 10.40 -0.47 -9.39
CA ILE A 129 10.61 -1.90 -9.14
C ILE A 129 9.79 -2.66 -10.17
N LYS A 130 10.44 -3.54 -10.92
CA LYS A 130 9.75 -4.58 -11.69
C LYS A 130 9.59 -5.83 -10.85
N ILE A 131 8.41 -6.39 -10.85
CA ILE A 131 8.03 -7.62 -10.15
C ILE A 131 7.62 -8.61 -11.22
N GLU A 132 8.40 -9.66 -11.43
CA GLU A 132 8.22 -10.59 -12.54
C GLU A 132 8.23 -12.03 -12.07
N THR A 133 7.31 -12.83 -12.61
CA THR A 133 7.24 -14.27 -12.37
C THR A 133 6.56 -14.99 -13.54
N SER A 134 6.89 -16.27 -13.71
CA SER A 134 6.18 -17.18 -14.62
C SER A 134 5.11 -18.01 -13.92
N SER A 135 5.01 -17.94 -12.58
CA SER A 135 3.98 -18.63 -11.80
C SER A 135 2.63 -17.94 -11.96
N PRO A 136 1.58 -18.62 -12.45
CA PRO A 136 0.25 -18.03 -12.53
C PRO A 136 -0.28 -17.56 -11.16
N GLU A 137 0.02 -18.32 -10.09
CA GLU A 137 -0.34 -17.97 -8.73
C GLU A 137 0.43 -16.73 -8.25
N GLY A 138 1.72 -16.66 -8.58
CA GLY A 138 2.56 -15.49 -8.30
C GLY A 138 2.06 -14.23 -9.03
N ILE A 139 1.67 -14.35 -10.32
CA ILE A 139 1.08 -13.24 -11.08
C ILE A 139 -0.20 -12.75 -10.41
N SER A 140 -1.10 -13.67 -10.01
CA SER A 140 -2.33 -13.32 -9.31
C SER A 140 -2.04 -12.58 -8.00
N ALA A 141 -1.09 -13.07 -7.20
CA ALA A 141 -0.71 -12.46 -5.94
C ALA A 141 -0.12 -11.04 -6.12
N VAL A 142 0.76 -10.86 -7.11
CA VAL A 142 1.31 -9.53 -7.47
C VAL A 142 0.19 -8.58 -7.90
N HIS A 143 -0.76 -9.06 -8.70
CA HIS A 143 -1.90 -8.24 -9.13
C HIS A 143 -2.80 -7.83 -7.96
N ASP A 144 -3.06 -8.73 -7.01
CA ASP A 144 -3.85 -8.41 -5.82
C ASP A 144 -3.13 -7.38 -4.93
N PHE A 145 -1.82 -7.53 -4.77
CA PHE A 145 -0.98 -6.54 -4.08
C PHE A 145 -1.05 -5.17 -4.75
N LEU A 146 -0.88 -5.09 -6.07
CA LEU A 146 -0.89 -3.82 -6.79
C LEU A 146 -2.28 -3.17 -6.82
N ARG A 147 -3.36 -3.92 -6.99
CA ARG A 147 -4.73 -3.39 -6.90
C ARG A 147 -5.03 -2.80 -5.53
N PHE A 148 -4.53 -3.44 -4.48
CA PHE A 148 -4.63 -2.90 -3.14
C PHE A 148 -3.86 -1.58 -3.02
N GLN A 149 -2.62 -1.50 -3.53
CA GLN A 149 -1.83 -0.27 -3.54
C GLN A 149 -2.54 0.86 -4.29
N ILE A 150 -3.09 0.58 -5.49
CA ILE A 150 -3.85 1.56 -6.29
C ILE A 150 -5.00 2.15 -5.47
N LYS A 151 -5.75 1.28 -4.78
CA LYS A 151 -6.90 1.70 -3.98
C LYS A 151 -6.47 2.51 -2.76
N ASP A 152 -5.49 2.02 -2.02
CA ASP A 152 -5.13 2.57 -0.70
C ASP A 152 -4.31 3.87 -0.80
N HIS A 153 -3.53 4.03 -1.89
CA HIS A 153 -2.84 5.27 -2.24
C HIS A 153 -3.69 6.22 -3.11
N GLU A 154 -4.89 5.83 -3.52
CA GLU A 154 -5.80 6.61 -4.36
C GLU A 154 -5.15 7.13 -5.66
N THR A 155 -4.24 6.35 -6.26
CA THR A 155 -3.46 6.80 -7.42
C THR A 155 -4.29 6.94 -8.71
N GLY A 156 -5.45 6.27 -8.78
CA GLY A 156 -6.30 6.26 -9.98
C GLY A 156 -5.75 5.44 -11.15
N ASP A 157 -4.69 4.68 -10.94
CA ASP A 157 -4.13 3.80 -11.98
C ASP A 157 -5.14 2.70 -12.39
N PRO A 158 -5.05 2.20 -13.64
CA PRO A 158 -5.90 1.10 -14.08
C PRO A 158 -5.69 -0.18 -13.27
N THR A 159 -6.77 -0.83 -12.84
CA THR A 159 -6.74 -2.11 -12.11
C THR A 159 -6.68 -3.33 -13.03
N THR A 160 -6.54 -3.12 -14.35
CA THR A 160 -6.40 -4.14 -15.38
C THR A 160 -4.97 -4.18 -15.91
N VAL A 161 -4.58 -5.33 -16.49
CA VAL A 161 -3.25 -5.50 -17.10
C VAL A 161 -3.06 -4.48 -18.23
N GLN A 162 -1.91 -3.83 -18.19
CA GLN A 162 -1.46 -2.90 -19.23
C GLN A 162 -0.47 -3.61 -20.16
N ASN A 163 -0.58 -3.38 -21.47
CA ASN A 163 0.28 -3.95 -22.51
C ASN A 163 1.38 -2.97 -22.88
#